data_39723a76209ce9b349ce4216ed16bf08
#
_entry.id   39723a76209ce9b349ce4216ed16bf08
#
_cell.length_a   1.000
_cell.length_b   1.000
_cell.length_c   1.000
_cell.angle_alpha   90.00
_cell.angle_beta   90.00
_cell.angle_gamma   90.00
#
_symmetry.space_group_name_H-M   'P 1'
#
loop_
_entity.id
_entity.type
_entity.pdbx_description
1 polymer ?
#
loop_
_entity_poly.entity_id
_entity_poly.type
_entity_poly.pdbx_seq_one_letter_code
_entity_poly.pdbx_strand_id
1 'polypeptide(L)'
;MPTQEEIYKTEGDKYEALIAREDHQGNILRALREITPLENRVVYDLGAGTGRLACMLAPHVRHVRAFDISEEMLRVCREKFTASGLSNWQADVADHRQLPVEDASADLVVSGWSVAYLAVWNPDSWRSELEKWLGEMKRVLRPNSYIVLFESLGTGNELPIKLEHLRDYYPWLDQVGFQNKVIRTDYKFDSLDEAEYLSRFFFGDELGDKVKKNNWGILPECTGVWWKQI
;
A
#
# COMPACT_ATOMS: atom_id res chain seq x y z
N MET A 1 17.86 -9.97 -11.52
CA MET A 1 17.09 -9.62 -10.29
C MET A 1 15.75 -10.31 -10.35
N PRO A 2 15.18 -10.76 -9.21
CA PRO A 2 13.84 -11.29 -9.18
C PRO A 2 12.83 -10.21 -9.62
N THR A 3 11.74 -10.63 -10.24
CA THR A 3 10.62 -9.75 -10.53
C THR A 3 9.89 -9.38 -9.23
N GLN A 4 9.09 -8.31 -9.22
CA GLN A 4 8.28 -7.96 -8.04
C GLN A 4 7.33 -9.10 -7.64
N GLU A 5 6.76 -9.80 -8.63
CA GLU A 5 5.89 -10.95 -8.37
C GLU A 5 6.64 -12.11 -7.68
N GLU A 6 7.90 -12.39 -8.05
CA GLU A 6 8.74 -13.38 -7.37
C GLU A 6 9.09 -12.94 -5.96
N ILE A 7 9.41 -11.65 -5.75
CA ILE A 7 9.65 -11.11 -4.40
C ILE A 7 8.44 -11.31 -3.50
N TYR A 8 7.24 -11.00 -3.98
CA TYR A 8 6.01 -11.19 -3.20
C TYR A 8 5.68 -12.64 -2.91
N LYS A 9 6.20 -13.60 -3.69
CA LYS A 9 5.99 -15.04 -3.47
C LYS A 9 6.99 -15.68 -2.52
N THR A 10 8.21 -15.15 -2.41
CA THR A 10 9.31 -15.88 -1.75
C THR A 10 10.20 -15.06 -0.83
N GLU A 11 10.13 -13.72 -0.87
CA GLU A 11 11.09 -12.83 -0.20
C GLU A 11 10.41 -11.88 0.80
N GLY A 12 9.36 -12.35 1.50
CA GLY A 12 8.54 -11.54 2.39
C GLY A 12 9.33 -10.83 3.49
N ASP A 13 10.28 -11.52 4.14
CA ASP A 13 11.10 -10.94 5.21
C ASP A 13 12.03 -9.83 4.70
N LYS A 14 12.60 -10.02 3.52
CA LYS A 14 13.49 -9.02 2.92
C LYS A 14 12.71 -7.82 2.40
N TYR A 15 11.53 -8.05 1.84
CA TYR A 15 10.60 -6.99 1.49
C TYR A 15 10.19 -6.18 2.72
N GLU A 16 9.85 -6.86 3.83
CA GLU A 16 9.53 -6.19 5.11
C GLU A 16 10.69 -5.33 5.61
N ALA A 17 11.94 -5.81 5.50
CA ALA A 17 13.11 -5.03 5.90
C ALA A 17 13.21 -3.70 5.14
N LEU A 18 12.80 -3.66 3.86
CA LEU A 18 12.74 -2.43 3.08
C LEU A 18 11.57 -1.54 3.52
N ILE A 19 10.33 -2.06 3.51
CA ILE A 19 9.17 -1.20 3.70
C ILE A 19 8.99 -0.73 5.14
N ALA A 20 9.61 -1.41 6.12
CA ALA A 20 9.67 -0.94 7.50
C ALA A 20 10.48 0.37 7.66
N ARG A 21 11.27 0.74 6.66
CA ARG A 21 12.03 2.00 6.63
C ARG A 21 11.25 3.18 6.05
N GLU A 22 10.13 2.91 5.37
CA GLU A 22 9.31 3.94 4.72
C GLU A 22 8.46 4.72 5.72
N ASP A 23 8.12 5.96 5.34
CA ASP A 23 7.28 6.87 6.14
C ASP A 23 7.81 7.15 7.56
N HIS A 24 9.12 7.34 7.67
CA HIS A 24 9.77 7.57 8.98
C HIS A 24 9.21 8.80 9.72
N GLN A 25 8.46 9.65 9.07
CA GLN A 25 7.82 10.85 9.65
C GLN A 25 6.34 10.62 10.04
N GLY A 26 5.75 9.47 9.71
CA GLY A 26 4.35 9.14 10.03
C GLY A 26 3.32 9.94 9.25
N ASN A 27 3.62 10.29 8.00
CA ASN A 27 2.74 11.08 7.15
C ASN A 27 1.52 10.30 6.64
N ILE A 28 1.63 8.96 6.49
CA ILE A 28 0.52 8.09 6.08
C ILE A 28 -0.62 8.17 7.11
N LEU A 29 -0.32 7.91 8.39
CA LEU A 29 -1.33 7.94 9.45
C LEU A 29 -1.95 9.33 9.60
N ARG A 30 -1.13 10.38 9.47
CA ARG A 30 -1.60 11.77 9.49
C ARG A 30 -2.55 12.04 8.34
N ALA A 31 -2.20 11.62 7.12
CA ALA A 31 -3.05 11.79 5.96
C ALA A 31 -4.40 11.07 6.07
N LEU A 32 -4.42 9.86 6.64
CA LEU A 32 -5.65 9.11 6.90
C LEU A 32 -6.57 9.85 7.89
N ARG A 33 -6.03 10.37 8.99
CA ARG A 33 -6.80 11.12 10.00
C ARG A 33 -7.38 12.43 9.48
N GLU A 34 -6.76 13.04 8.49
CA GLU A 34 -7.30 14.23 7.81
C GLU A 34 -8.49 13.90 6.91
N ILE A 35 -8.58 12.65 6.41
CA ILE A 35 -9.65 12.20 5.52
C ILE A 35 -10.85 11.68 6.31
N THR A 36 -10.61 10.86 7.33
CA THR A 36 -11.68 10.23 8.13
C THR A 36 -11.20 9.90 9.55
N PRO A 37 -12.10 10.01 10.57
CA PRO A 37 -11.80 9.47 11.89
C PRO A 37 -11.55 7.96 11.81
N LEU A 38 -10.61 7.46 12.61
CA LEU A 38 -10.22 6.05 12.64
C LEU A 38 -10.90 5.27 13.77
N GLU A 39 -11.27 5.95 14.85
CA GLU A 39 -11.80 5.36 16.06
C GLU A 39 -13.10 4.57 15.80
N ASN A 40 -13.19 3.37 16.37
CA ASN A 40 -14.34 2.46 16.24
C ASN A 40 -14.64 1.97 14.80
N ARG A 41 -13.75 2.16 13.84
CA ARG A 41 -13.91 1.69 12.45
C ARG A 41 -13.53 0.22 12.29
N VAL A 42 -14.23 -0.49 11.42
CA VAL A 42 -13.79 -1.73 10.79
C VAL A 42 -13.06 -1.37 9.51
N VAL A 43 -11.79 -1.73 9.42
CA VAL A 43 -10.92 -1.38 8.31
C VAL A 43 -10.52 -2.63 7.53
N TYR A 44 -10.59 -2.57 6.21
CA TYR A 44 -10.05 -3.56 5.31
C TYR A 44 -8.80 -3.01 4.63
N ASP A 45 -7.68 -3.72 4.76
CA ASP A 45 -6.41 -3.42 4.07
C ASP A 45 -6.25 -4.39 2.91
N LEU A 46 -6.23 -3.89 1.68
CA LEU A 46 -6.27 -4.68 0.45
C LEU A 46 -4.93 -4.66 -0.27
N GLY A 47 -4.41 -5.85 -0.57
CA GLY A 47 -3.03 -6.03 -0.97
C GLY A 47 -2.13 -5.64 0.20
N ALA A 48 -2.47 -6.15 1.39
CA ALA A 48 -1.86 -5.75 2.65
C ALA A 48 -0.35 -6.08 2.72
N GLY A 49 0.12 -7.00 1.89
CA GLY A 49 1.49 -7.44 1.88
C GLY A 49 1.91 -7.96 3.25
N THR A 50 3.04 -7.47 3.73
CA THR A 50 3.55 -7.76 5.09
C THR A 50 2.86 -6.94 6.19
N GLY A 51 1.71 -6.29 5.88
CA GLY A 51 0.86 -5.64 6.87
C GLY A 51 1.29 -4.24 7.29
N ARG A 52 1.95 -3.47 6.43
CA ARG A 52 2.38 -2.11 6.76
C ARG A 52 1.22 -1.23 7.23
N LEU A 53 0.18 -1.09 6.42
CA LEU A 53 -0.99 -0.27 6.78
C LEU A 53 -1.82 -0.94 7.86
N ALA A 54 -2.08 -2.25 7.76
CA ALA A 54 -2.86 -3.00 8.73
C ALA A 54 -2.29 -2.90 10.16
N CYS A 55 -0.98 -3.14 10.33
CA CYS A 55 -0.32 -3.04 11.64
C CYS A 55 -0.27 -1.60 12.17
N MET A 56 -0.09 -0.61 11.29
CA MET A 56 -0.15 0.82 11.64
C MET A 56 -1.54 1.22 12.16
N LEU A 57 -2.60 0.70 11.54
CA LEU A 57 -3.99 1.07 11.84
C LEU A 57 -4.57 0.34 13.05
N ALA A 58 -4.16 -0.89 13.32
CA ALA A 58 -4.75 -1.74 14.36
C ALA A 58 -4.84 -1.07 15.75
N PRO A 59 -3.85 -0.28 16.24
CA PRO A 59 -3.95 0.43 17.51
C PRO A 59 -5.02 1.52 17.56
N HIS A 60 -5.54 1.95 16.42
CA HIS A 60 -6.39 3.14 16.27
C HIS A 60 -7.83 2.84 15.87
N VAL A 61 -8.13 1.57 15.53
CA VAL A 61 -9.42 1.17 14.97
C VAL A 61 -10.06 0.05 15.79
N ARG A 62 -11.35 -0.22 15.55
CA ARG A 62 -12.05 -1.32 16.22
C ARG A 62 -11.52 -2.68 15.77
N HIS A 63 -11.32 -2.86 14.47
CA HIS A 63 -10.87 -4.11 13.87
C HIS A 63 -10.22 -3.87 12.50
N VAL A 64 -9.16 -4.62 12.20
CA VAL A 64 -8.52 -4.64 10.89
C VAL A 64 -8.63 -6.03 10.28
N ARG A 65 -9.02 -6.08 8.99
CA ARG A 65 -8.85 -7.28 8.17
C ARG A 65 -7.88 -6.98 7.04
N ALA A 66 -6.78 -7.72 7.02
CA ALA A 66 -5.75 -7.67 5.99
C ALA A 66 -6.02 -8.74 4.93
N PHE A 67 -6.06 -8.35 3.66
CA PHE A 67 -6.25 -9.26 2.55
C PHE A 67 -5.11 -9.14 1.56
N ASP A 68 -4.54 -10.27 1.16
CA ASP A 68 -3.53 -10.35 0.10
C ASP A 68 -3.69 -11.67 -0.66
N ILE A 69 -3.22 -11.73 -1.90
CA ILE A 69 -3.18 -12.97 -2.68
C ILE A 69 -1.98 -13.84 -2.31
N SER A 70 -0.94 -13.25 -1.69
CA SER A 70 0.29 -13.93 -1.29
C SER A 70 0.21 -14.42 0.15
N GLU A 71 0.20 -15.73 0.33
CA GLU A 71 0.30 -16.35 1.66
C GLU A 71 1.64 -16.05 2.33
N GLU A 72 2.73 -15.94 1.56
CA GLU A 72 4.05 -15.59 2.10
C GLU A 72 4.07 -14.19 2.72
N MET A 73 3.47 -13.22 2.05
CA MET A 73 3.32 -11.88 2.60
C MET A 73 2.47 -11.86 3.86
N LEU A 74 1.35 -12.58 3.86
CA LEU A 74 0.48 -12.66 5.03
C LEU A 74 1.11 -13.44 6.19
N ARG A 75 2.04 -14.36 5.94
CA ARG A 75 2.84 -14.99 7.00
C ARG A 75 3.57 -13.94 7.83
N VAL A 76 4.32 -13.05 7.16
CA VAL A 76 5.04 -11.96 7.83
C VAL A 76 4.07 -10.99 8.52
N CYS A 77 2.94 -10.66 7.88
CA CYS A 77 1.89 -9.83 8.48
C CYS A 77 1.37 -10.43 9.79
N ARG A 78 1.05 -11.72 9.83
CA ARG A 78 0.55 -12.42 11.03
C ARG A 78 1.62 -12.48 12.14
N GLU A 79 2.89 -12.66 11.78
CA GLU A 79 4.00 -12.63 12.75
C GLU A 79 4.13 -11.26 13.41
N LYS A 80 4.05 -10.18 12.65
CA LYS A 80 4.06 -8.80 13.16
C LYS A 80 2.88 -8.53 14.09
N PHE A 81 1.68 -8.92 13.71
CA PHE A 81 0.50 -8.79 14.56
C PHE A 81 0.64 -9.59 15.85
N THR A 82 1.11 -10.84 15.76
CA THR A 82 1.35 -11.68 16.94
C THR A 82 2.36 -11.04 17.88
N ALA A 83 3.46 -10.51 17.35
CA ALA A 83 4.49 -9.80 18.11
C ALA A 83 3.98 -8.51 18.77
N SER A 84 2.99 -7.84 18.15
CA SER A 84 2.39 -6.62 18.71
C SER A 84 1.50 -6.85 19.94
N GLY A 85 1.05 -8.08 20.20
CA GLY A 85 0.10 -8.42 21.26
C GLY A 85 -1.33 -7.91 21.02
N LEU A 86 -1.63 -7.34 19.87
CA LEU A 86 -2.99 -6.91 19.50
C LEU A 86 -3.85 -8.13 19.13
N SER A 87 -5.15 -8.04 19.39
CA SER A 87 -6.12 -9.12 19.08
C SER A 87 -7.25 -8.68 18.15
N ASN A 88 -7.27 -7.43 17.72
CA ASN A 88 -8.32 -6.83 16.89
C ASN A 88 -8.00 -6.88 15.40
N TRP A 89 -7.44 -8.01 14.95
CA TRP A 89 -7.04 -8.19 13.56
C TRP A 89 -7.37 -9.58 13.02
N GLN A 90 -7.43 -9.67 11.69
CA GLN A 90 -7.51 -10.93 10.95
C GLN A 90 -6.75 -10.75 9.62
N ALA A 91 -6.11 -11.82 9.11
CA ALA A 91 -5.38 -11.80 7.85
C ALA A 91 -5.72 -13.04 7.02
N ASP A 92 -6.36 -12.84 5.86
CA ASP A 92 -6.90 -13.87 4.99
C ASP A 92 -6.40 -13.75 3.55
N VAL A 93 -6.16 -14.88 2.89
CA VAL A 93 -5.84 -14.89 1.46
C VAL A 93 -7.10 -14.56 0.67
N ALA A 94 -7.06 -13.48 -0.10
CA ALA A 94 -8.14 -13.10 -0.99
C ALA A 94 -7.67 -12.18 -2.12
N ASP A 95 -8.34 -12.28 -3.26
CA ASP A 95 -8.26 -11.29 -4.33
C ASP A 95 -9.15 -10.10 -3.95
N HIS A 96 -8.62 -8.89 -4.05
CA HIS A 96 -9.35 -7.68 -3.68
C HIS A 96 -10.50 -7.31 -4.65
N ARG A 97 -10.66 -8.08 -5.74
CA ARG A 97 -11.84 -8.01 -6.65
C ARG A 97 -13.00 -8.90 -6.20
N GLN A 98 -12.76 -9.77 -5.21
CA GLN A 98 -13.77 -10.69 -4.66
C GLN A 98 -13.38 -11.09 -3.23
N LEU A 99 -13.89 -10.35 -2.25
CA LEU A 99 -13.56 -10.55 -0.84
C LEU A 99 -14.53 -11.54 -0.18
N PRO A 100 -14.04 -12.44 0.66
CA PRO A 100 -14.87 -13.40 1.40
C PRO A 100 -15.52 -12.74 2.63
N VAL A 101 -16.30 -11.68 2.38
CA VAL A 101 -16.95 -10.87 3.41
C VAL A 101 -18.38 -10.49 2.99
N GLU A 102 -19.21 -10.15 3.96
CA GLU A 102 -20.57 -9.70 3.73
C GLU A 102 -20.61 -8.27 3.15
N ASP A 103 -21.72 -7.91 2.54
CA ASP A 103 -22.00 -6.57 2.08
C ASP A 103 -22.04 -5.59 3.27
N ALA A 104 -21.68 -4.34 3.03
CA ALA A 104 -21.71 -3.26 4.00
C ALA A 104 -21.09 -3.64 5.37
N SER A 105 -19.93 -4.30 5.34
CA SER A 105 -19.21 -4.83 6.51
C SER A 105 -18.01 -3.99 6.95
N ALA A 106 -17.51 -3.08 6.10
CA ALA A 106 -16.38 -2.19 6.40
C ALA A 106 -16.78 -0.71 6.49
N ASP A 107 -16.04 0.05 7.29
CA ASP A 107 -16.18 1.51 7.45
C ASP A 107 -15.07 2.28 6.72
N LEU A 108 -14.00 1.59 6.35
CA LEU A 108 -12.86 2.14 5.61
C LEU A 108 -12.18 1.00 4.84
N VAL A 109 -11.88 1.23 3.58
CA VAL A 109 -10.95 0.41 2.82
C VAL A 109 -9.68 1.22 2.60
N VAL A 110 -8.54 0.63 2.91
CA VAL A 110 -7.23 1.17 2.56
C VAL A 110 -6.51 0.22 1.62
N SER A 111 -5.67 0.75 0.74
CA SER A 111 -4.75 -0.05 -0.05
C SER A 111 -3.49 0.76 -0.32
N GLY A 112 -2.34 0.16 -0.11
CA GLY A 112 -1.06 0.79 -0.33
C GLY A 112 -0.27 0.08 -1.42
N TRP A 113 0.06 0.79 -2.51
CA TRP A 113 0.91 0.32 -3.60
C TRP A 113 0.47 -1.05 -4.17
N SER A 114 -0.84 -1.27 -4.29
CA SER A 114 -1.40 -2.56 -4.70
C SER A 114 -2.42 -2.45 -5.83
N VAL A 115 -3.39 -1.53 -5.77
CA VAL A 115 -4.46 -1.44 -6.78
C VAL A 115 -3.91 -1.14 -8.18
N ALA A 116 -2.83 -0.36 -8.26
CA ALA A 116 -2.15 -0.06 -9.52
C ALA A 116 -1.72 -1.33 -10.28
N TYR A 117 -1.40 -2.43 -9.58
CA TYR A 117 -1.03 -3.70 -10.25
C TYR A 117 -2.17 -4.31 -11.05
N LEU A 118 -3.44 -4.03 -10.75
CA LEU A 118 -4.56 -4.43 -11.61
C LEU A 118 -4.44 -3.83 -13.01
N ALA A 119 -3.91 -2.62 -13.11
CA ALA A 119 -3.66 -1.99 -14.41
C ALA A 119 -2.37 -2.48 -15.06
N VAL A 120 -1.27 -2.57 -14.30
CA VAL A 120 0.05 -2.91 -14.80
C VAL A 120 0.13 -4.36 -15.30
N TRP A 121 -0.47 -5.30 -14.57
CA TRP A 121 -0.42 -6.72 -14.92
C TRP A 121 -1.50 -7.16 -15.91
N ASN A 122 -2.48 -6.31 -16.21
CA ASN A 122 -3.57 -6.60 -17.14
C ASN A 122 -3.70 -5.50 -18.20
N PRO A 123 -2.68 -5.23 -19.04
CA PRO A 123 -2.66 -4.07 -19.93
C PRO A 123 -3.84 -4.02 -20.91
N ASP A 124 -4.34 -5.18 -21.36
CA ASP A 124 -5.44 -5.27 -22.30
C ASP A 124 -6.83 -5.14 -21.65
N SER A 125 -6.95 -5.42 -20.37
CA SER A 125 -8.22 -5.44 -19.62
C SER A 125 -8.23 -4.56 -18.36
N TRP A 126 -7.21 -3.73 -18.15
CA TRP A 126 -6.99 -2.96 -16.95
C TRP A 126 -8.23 -2.19 -16.46
N ARG A 127 -8.97 -1.57 -17.38
CA ARG A 127 -10.18 -0.81 -17.04
C ARG A 127 -11.25 -1.70 -16.43
N SER A 128 -11.52 -2.86 -17.04
CA SER A 128 -12.53 -3.79 -16.52
C SER A 128 -12.11 -4.41 -15.18
N GLU A 129 -10.80 -4.62 -14.96
CA GLU A 129 -10.30 -5.11 -13.67
C GLU A 129 -10.45 -4.07 -12.56
N LEU A 130 -10.18 -2.79 -12.85
CA LEU A 130 -10.41 -1.69 -11.91
C LEU A 130 -11.90 -1.44 -11.66
N GLU A 131 -12.77 -1.61 -12.66
CA GLU A 131 -14.23 -1.50 -12.50
C GLU A 131 -14.78 -2.63 -11.61
N LYS A 132 -14.30 -3.87 -11.77
CA LYS A 132 -14.64 -4.98 -10.86
C LYS A 132 -14.22 -4.68 -9.43
N TRP A 133 -12.96 -4.24 -9.25
CA TRP A 133 -12.45 -3.83 -7.95
C TRP A 133 -13.32 -2.73 -7.33
N LEU A 134 -13.64 -1.67 -8.05
CA LEU A 134 -14.47 -0.57 -7.54
C LEU A 134 -15.90 -1.03 -7.21
N GLY A 135 -16.46 -1.98 -7.98
CA GLY A 135 -17.74 -2.62 -7.69
C GLY A 135 -17.70 -3.38 -6.36
N GLU A 136 -16.62 -4.14 -6.11
CA GLU A 136 -16.43 -4.86 -4.85
C GLU A 136 -16.26 -3.89 -3.66
N MET A 137 -15.54 -2.78 -3.84
CA MET A 137 -15.43 -1.75 -2.80
C MET A 137 -16.78 -1.16 -2.42
N LYS A 138 -17.64 -0.91 -3.41
CA LYS A 138 -19.02 -0.43 -3.16
C LYS A 138 -19.88 -1.48 -2.46
N ARG A 139 -19.64 -2.77 -2.71
CA ARG A 139 -20.37 -3.85 -2.04
C ARG A 139 -20.01 -3.95 -0.56
N VAL A 140 -18.70 -3.93 -0.25
CA VAL A 140 -18.21 -4.19 1.12
C VAL A 140 -18.32 -2.98 2.05
N LEU A 141 -18.33 -1.77 1.50
CA LEU A 141 -18.36 -0.54 2.28
C LEU A 141 -19.79 -0.17 2.72
N ARG A 142 -19.93 0.28 3.96
CA ARG A 142 -21.15 0.92 4.46
C ARG A 142 -21.37 2.28 3.79
N PRO A 143 -22.60 2.79 3.73
CA PRO A 143 -22.85 4.16 3.30
C PRO A 143 -22.04 5.18 4.11
N ASN A 144 -21.54 6.23 3.44
CA ASN A 144 -20.68 7.28 4.00
C ASN A 144 -19.30 6.80 4.49
N SER A 145 -18.84 5.66 4.00
CA SER A 145 -17.51 5.12 4.23
C SER A 145 -16.51 5.61 3.18
N TYR A 146 -15.22 5.30 3.38
CA TYR A 146 -14.16 5.81 2.51
C TYR A 146 -13.33 4.68 1.91
N ILE A 147 -12.84 4.92 0.69
CA ILE A 147 -11.72 4.24 0.09
C ILE A 147 -10.53 5.20 0.14
N VAL A 148 -9.37 4.73 0.61
CA VAL A 148 -8.11 5.50 0.59
C VAL A 148 -7.00 4.65 -0.02
N LEU A 149 -6.37 5.18 -1.06
CA LEU A 149 -5.27 4.53 -1.78
C LEU A 149 -3.98 5.32 -1.57
N PHE A 150 -2.88 4.61 -1.42
CA PHE A 150 -1.53 5.15 -1.43
C PHE A 150 -0.78 4.55 -2.62
N GLU A 151 -0.24 5.39 -3.47
CA GLU A 151 0.46 4.96 -4.70
C GLU A 151 1.72 5.80 -4.92
N SER A 152 2.75 5.20 -5.52
CA SER A 152 4.00 5.90 -5.76
C SER A 152 3.86 7.02 -6.79
N LEU A 153 4.49 8.14 -6.51
CA LEU A 153 4.70 9.25 -7.44
C LEU A 153 6.19 9.49 -7.70
N GLY A 154 7.02 8.53 -7.34
CA GLY A 154 8.44 8.52 -7.70
C GLY A 154 9.39 8.31 -6.53
N THR A 155 9.91 7.09 -6.41
CA THR A 155 11.01 6.73 -5.51
C THR A 155 12.32 7.35 -6.01
N GLY A 156 13.14 7.88 -5.10
CA GLY A 156 14.38 8.58 -5.44
C GLY A 156 14.18 9.95 -6.09
N ASN A 157 13.03 10.58 -5.86
CA ASN A 157 12.69 11.91 -6.37
C ASN A 157 12.16 12.82 -5.25
N GLU A 158 12.63 14.07 -5.23
CA GLU A 158 12.18 15.09 -4.27
C GLU A 158 10.78 15.64 -4.59
N LEU A 159 10.38 15.56 -5.85
CA LEU A 159 9.10 16.03 -6.36
C LEU A 159 8.39 14.90 -7.12
N PRO A 160 7.05 14.89 -7.16
CA PRO A 160 6.28 13.92 -7.93
C PRO A 160 6.69 13.89 -9.39
N ILE A 161 6.81 12.70 -9.94
CA ILE A 161 7.06 12.47 -11.37
C ILE A 161 5.90 11.69 -12.00
N LYS A 162 5.77 11.80 -13.32
CA LYS A 162 4.84 10.96 -14.08
C LYS A 162 5.47 9.59 -14.29
N LEU A 163 4.80 8.55 -13.79
CA LEU A 163 5.20 7.17 -14.02
C LEU A 163 4.48 6.65 -15.28
N GLU A 164 5.25 6.35 -16.33
CA GLU A 164 4.70 6.00 -17.64
C GLU A 164 3.78 4.76 -17.59
N HIS A 165 4.12 3.76 -16.77
CA HIS A 165 3.32 2.55 -16.61
C HIS A 165 2.00 2.78 -15.83
N LEU A 166 1.81 3.97 -15.22
CA LEU A 166 0.59 4.36 -14.48
C LEU A 166 -0.12 5.57 -15.13
N ARG A 167 0.29 5.96 -16.33
CA ARG A 167 -0.22 7.17 -17.03
C ARG A 167 -1.74 7.16 -17.25
N ASP A 168 -2.35 5.98 -17.39
CA ASP A 168 -3.79 5.83 -17.61
C ASP A 168 -4.55 5.58 -16.30
N TYR A 169 -3.88 5.01 -15.28
CA TYR A 169 -4.46 4.67 -13.99
C TYR A 169 -4.85 5.91 -13.17
N TYR A 170 -3.93 6.87 -13.01
CA TYR A 170 -4.22 8.08 -12.21
C TYR A 170 -5.35 8.94 -12.80
N PRO A 171 -5.39 9.23 -14.12
CA PRO A 171 -6.55 9.89 -14.70
C PRO A 171 -7.87 9.12 -14.55
N TRP A 172 -7.83 7.78 -14.54
CA TRP A 172 -9.01 6.98 -14.27
C TRP A 172 -9.53 7.17 -12.85
N LEU A 173 -8.66 7.24 -11.84
CA LEU A 173 -9.06 7.55 -10.46
C LEU A 173 -9.77 8.91 -10.38
N ASP A 174 -9.26 9.93 -11.06
CA ASP A 174 -9.90 11.25 -11.14
C ASP A 174 -11.28 11.16 -11.83
N GLN A 175 -11.38 10.42 -12.95
CA GLN A 175 -12.63 10.21 -13.70
C GLN A 175 -13.72 9.52 -12.86
N VAL A 176 -13.34 8.55 -12.03
CA VAL A 176 -14.30 7.86 -11.15
C VAL A 176 -14.52 8.58 -9.82
N GLY A 177 -13.98 9.80 -9.66
CA GLY A 177 -14.29 10.75 -8.61
C GLY A 177 -13.49 10.60 -7.33
N PHE A 178 -12.26 10.10 -7.39
CA PHE A 178 -11.31 10.23 -6.29
C PHE A 178 -10.77 11.66 -6.21
N GLN A 179 -10.64 12.15 -4.99
CA GLN A 179 -9.82 13.32 -4.68
C GLN A 179 -8.39 12.86 -4.41
N ASN A 180 -7.41 13.76 -4.52
CA ASN A 180 -6.03 13.39 -4.24
C ASN A 180 -5.22 14.51 -3.58
N LYS A 181 -4.11 14.11 -2.96
CA LYS A 181 -3.02 14.98 -2.48
C LYS A 181 -1.71 14.23 -2.53
N VAL A 182 -0.61 14.96 -2.43
CA VAL A 182 0.75 14.40 -2.36
C VAL A 182 1.27 14.51 -0.94
N ILE A 183 1.94 13.45 -0.46
CA ILE A 183 2.70 13.43 0.79
C ILE A 183 4.11 12.90 0.54
N ARG A 184 5.01 13.08 1.53
CA ARG A 184 6.32 12.44 1.55
C ARG A 184 6.24 11.20 2.44
N THR A 185 6.79 10.09 1.95
CA THR A 185 6.90 8.82 2.69
C THR A 185 8.34 8.30 2.64
N ASP A 186 9.31 9.19 2.82
CA ASP A 186 10.73 8.92 2.71
C ASP A 186 11.15 7.69 3.53
N TYR A 187 12.06 6.90 2.94
CA TYR A 187 12.72 5.81 3.65
C TYR A 187 13.87 6.34 4.48
N LYS A 188 14.01 5.89 5.72
CA LYS A 188 15.16 6.17 6.57
C LYS A 188 15.86 4.88 6.95
N PHE A 189 17.09 4.71 6.48
CA PHE A 189 17.91 3.54 6.73
C PHE A 189 18.91 3.77 7.87
N ASP A 190 19.36 2.69 8.50
CA ASP A 190 20.35 2.73 9.60
C ASP A 190 21.77 2.95 9.08
N SER A 191 22.02 2.59 7.81
CA SER A 191 23.32 2.80 7.15
C SER A 191 23.15 3.01 5.65
N LEU A 192 24.21 3.55 5.00
CA LEU A 192 24.23 3.71 3.55
C LEU A 192 24.29 2.35 2.83
N ASP A 193 24.99 1.37 3.41
CA ASP A 193 25.09 0.02 2.85
C ASP A 193 23.71 -0.67 2.86
N GLU A 194 22.94 -0.52 3.93
CA GLU A 194 21.57 -1.00 4.00
C GLU A 194 20.68 -0.30 2.95
N ALA A 195 20.80 1.02 2.85
CA ALA A 195 20.05 1.81 1.88
C ALA A 195 20.32 1.35 0.44
N GLU A 196 21.60 1.20 0.06
CA GLU A 196 21.99 0.69 -1.26
C GLU A 196 21.45 -0.74 -1.47
N TYR A 197 21.68 -1.65 -0.51
CA TYR A 197 21.32 -3.05 -0.62
C TYR A 197 19.81 -3.26 -0.81
N LEU A 198 18.99 -2.67 0.06
CA LEU A 198 17.53 -2.83 0.01
C LEU A 198 16.91 -2.11 -1.18
N SER A 199 17.42 -0.92 -1.54
CA SER A 199 16.96 -0.19 -2.72
C SER A 199 17.26 -0.96 -4.01
N ARG A 200 18.47 -1.52 -4.12
CA ARG A 200 18.88 -2.34 -5.27
C ARG A 200 18.05 -3.61 -5.37
N PHE A 201 17.76 -4.25 -4.24
CA PHE A 201 16.95 -5.46 -4.20
C PHE A 201 15.56 -5.27 -4.81
N PHE A 202 14.87 -4.19 -4.49
CA PHE A 202 13.46 -4.00 -4.87
C PHE A 202 13.27 -3.08 -6.09
N PHE A 203 14.03 -1.99 -6.15
CA PHE A 203 13.86 -0.97 -7.20
C PHE A 203 14.88 -1.09 -8.34
N GLY A 204 15.89 -1.92 -8.18
CA GLY A 204 16.87 -2.19 -9.21
C GLY A 204 18.19 -1.42 -9.09
N ASP A 205 19.12 -1.80 -9.97
CA ASP A 205 20.50 -1.32 -9.92
C ASP A 205 20.60 0.21 -10.11
N GLU A 206 19.75 0.78 -10.97
CA GLU A 206 19.77 2.21 -11.23
C GLU A 206 19.50 3.03 -9.95
N LEU A 207 18.50 2.62 -9.14
CA LEU A 207 18.20 3.31 -7.88
C LEU A 207 19.27 3.03 -6.83
N GLY A 208 19.77 1.79 -6.73
CA GLY A 208 20.90 1.48 -5.85
C GLY A 208 22.13 2.32 -6.12
N ASP A 209 22.48 2.54 -7.39
CA ASP A 209 23.58 3.42 -7.81
C ASP A 209 23.33 4.90 -7.46
N LYS A 210 22.07 5.37 -7.60
CA LYS A 210 21.68 6.72 -7.18
C LYS A 210 21.81 6.90 -5.66
N VAL A 211 21.37 5.92 -4.87
CA VAL A 211 21.49 5.93 -3.40
C VAL A 211 22.95 6.09 -3.00
N LYS A 212 23.84 5.28 -3.55
CA LYS A 212 25.28 5.34 -3.28
C LYS A 212 25.89 6.67 -3.72
N LYS A 213 25.63 7.09 -4.97
CA LYS A 213 26.17 8.33 -5.54
C LYS A 213 25.78 9.57 -4.73
N ASN A 214 24.54 9.63 -4.26
CA ASN A 214 24.01 10.78 -3.52
C ASN A 214 24.20 10.65 -2.00
N ASN A 215 24.80 9.56 -1.51
CA ASN A 215 24.97 9.27 -0.08
C ASN A 215 23.63 9.33 0.68
N TRP A 216 22.58 8.73 0.12
CA TRP A 216 21.22 8.80 0.66
C TRP A 216 20.99 7.80 1.80
N GLY A 217 21.24 8.20 3.04
CA GLY A 217 20.68 7.52 4.23
C GLY A 217 19.18 7.76 4.41
N ILE A 218 18.66 8.83 3.78
CA ILE A 218 17.22 9.09 3.60
C ILE A 218 16.95 9.09 2.10
N LEU A 219 16.18 8.09 1.64
CA LEU A 219 15.79 7.98 0.25
C LEU A 219 14.45 8.71 0.04
N PRO A 220 14.40 9.73 -0.83
CA PRO A 220 13.16 10.46 -1.11
C PRO A 220 12.08 9.56 -1.69
N GLU A 221 10.84 9.68 -1.19
CA GLU A 221 9.66 9.05 -1.76
C GLU A 221 8.49 10.03 -1.81
N CYS A 222 7.94 10.21 -3.00
CA CYS A 222 6.70 10.93 -3.20
C CYS A 222 5.54 9.94 -3.30
N THR A 223 4.55 10.09 -2.43
CA THR A 223 3.35 9.24 -2.41
C THR A 223 2.10 10.07 -2.67
N GLY A 224 1.31 9.63 -3.63
CA GLY A 224 -0.03 10.13 -3.83
C GLY A 224 -1.01 9.45 -2.89
N VAL A 225 -1.92 10.23 -2.34
CA VAL A 225 -3.05 9.74 -1.55
C VAL A 225 -4.31 10.05 -2.32
N TRP A 226 -5.06 9.02 -2.72
CA TRP A 226 -6.36 9.18 -3.37
C TRP A 226 -7.46 8.70 -2.43
N TRP A 227 -8.55 9.45 -2.32
CA TRP A 227 -9.68 9.02 -1.50
C TRP A 227 -11.01 9.33 -2.15
N LYS A 228 -11.99 8.48 -1.84
CA LYS A 228 -13.37 8.62 -2.30
C LYS A 228 -14.33 8.22 -1.20
N GLN A 229 -15.37 9.02 -0.97
CA GLN A 229 -16.50 8.64 -0.13
C GLN A 229 -17.53 7.86 -0.97
N ILE A 230 -18.09 6.79 -0.40
CA ILE A 230 -19.08 5.90 -1.02
C ILE A 230 -20.46 6.17 -0.43
#